data_15a80d33abc345a6baf78460c913556b
#
_entry.id   15a80d33abc345a6baf78460c913556b
#
_cell.length_a   1.000
_cell.length_b   1.000
_cell.length_c   1.000
_cell.angle_alpha   90.00
_cell.angle_beta   90.00
_cell.angle_gamma   90.00
#
_symmetry.space_group_name_H-M   'P 1'
#
loop_
_entity.id
_entity.type
_entity.pdbx_description
1 polymer ?
#
loop_
_entity_poly.entity_id
_entity_poly.type
_entity_poly.pdbx_seq_one_letter_code
_entity_poly.pdbx_strand_id
1 'polypeptide(L)'
;MKRIFLFLFVALVGCGCTEQVQGERIEGPFLILSTPYYEDGSVNYENLVKEACFAAQWNTPGVIWPQSNDAIDLLTVEERLAGMAALVEEWKNNPKSTVLTLGVNGDDTEEMLMFAREAERMADESGVDFILAARPPYYGKTEQDIKEYYEALATVAKRPVIIQTYVNEDCPAPSAALLIDLAQRYPDVYGWIKEESNKLEANDRQQAELEGKPAVKTVFSAWGGWQWLYQRRQIGTAGLISEKIAYAPITSLVWQEMKKGENETCLTEAFAMYRLMIDQRFVIHDSLRGYGLYYLMRLGVFDNMLSRSYTVQPDYPNGSLAQEDKCKWTLTEFELSDMQKAELNKCYDDMMKFVNRHYKR
;
A
#
# COMPACT_ATOMS: atom_id res chain seq x y z
N MET A 1 -57.04 45.71 11.67
CA MET A 1 -56.35 44.81 10.72
C MET A 1 -55.06 44.31 11.38
N LYS A 2 -55.09 43.12 11.99
CA LYS A 2 -53.89 42.49 12.58
C LYS A 2 -53.28 41.56 11.57
N ARG A 3 -52.02 41.80 11.17
CA ARG A 3 -51.25 40.93 10.28
C ARG A 3 -50.54 39.89 11.16
N ILE A 4 -50.89 38.61 10.93
CA ILE A 4 -50.26 37.43 11.55
C ILE A 4 -49.08 37.10 10.63
N PHE A 5 -47.83 37.14 11.17
CA PHE A 5 -46.64 36.60 10.50
C PHE A 5 -46.49 35.13 10.89
N LEU A 6 -46.62 34.25 9.92
CA LEU A 6 -46.42 32.84 10.05
C LEU A 6 -44.91 32.58 9.81
N PHE A 7 -44.16 32.20 10.85
CA PHE A 7 -42.77 31.75 10.71
C PHE A 7 -42.76 30.27 10.33
N LEU A 8 -42.34 29.99 9.11
CA LEU A 8 -42.04 28.65 8.63
C LEU A 8 -40.67 28.24 9.16
N PHE A 9 -40.62 27.33 10.12
CA PHE A 9 -39.37 26.64 10.49
C PHE A 9 -39.09 25.57 9.45
N VAL A 10 -38.12 25.80 8.59
CA VAL A 10 -37.54 24.77 7.73
C VAL A 10 -36.48 24.05 8.58
N ALA A 11 -36.80 22.83 9.04
CA ALA A 11 -35.82 21.93 9.62
C ALA A 11 -34.90 21.43 8.50
N LEU A 12 -33.69 21.95 8.44
CA LEU A 12 -32.60 21.37 7.66
C LEU A 12 -32.18 20.06 8.36
N VAL A 13 -32.73 18.94 7.86
CA VAL A 13 -32.17 17.62 8.13
C VAL A 13 -30.84 17.59 7.39
N GLY A 14 -29.77 17.79 8.13
CA GLY A 14 -28.41 17.56 7.65
C GLY A 14 -28.25 16.07 7.40
N CYS A 15 -28.45 15.63 6.17
CA CYS A 15 -27.99 14.35 5.69
C CYS A 15 -26.46 14.44 5.67
N GLY A 16 -25.80 13.89 6.67
CA GLY A 16 -24.36 13.68 6.66
C GLY A 16 -24.04 12.64 5.59
N CYS A 17 -23.82 13.11 4.35
CA CYS A 17 -23.13 12.32 3.37
C CYS A 17 -21.68 12.19 3.86
N THR A 18 -21.31 11.03 4.39
CA THR A 18 -19.91 10.61 4.40
C THR A 18 -19.48 10.58 2.94
N GLU A 19 -18.61 11.52 2.54
CA GLU A 19 -18.00 11.48 1.21
C GLU A 19 -17.20 10.18 1.12
N GLN A 20 -17.70 9.21 0.36
CA GLN A 20 -16.91 8.02 0.01
C GLN A 20 -15.60 8.48 -0.64
N VAL A 21 -14.49 7.77 -0.38
CA VAL A 21 -13.20 8.04 -1.04
C VAL A 21 -13.46 8.07 -2.54
N GLN A 22 -13.51 9.26 -3.11
CA GLN A 22 -13.73 9.40 -4.54
C GLN A 22 -12.54 8.78 -5.25
N GLY A 23 -12.80 7.98 -6.30
CA GLY A 23 -11.77 7.26 -7.05
C GLY A 23 -10.64 8.15 -7.57
N GLU A 24 -10.87 9.45 -7.70
CA GLU A 24 -9.89 10.49 -8.05
C GLU A 24 -8.78 10.68 -7.01
N ARG A 25 -8.95 10.17 -5.77
CA ARG A 25 -7.93 10.23 -4.70
C ARG A 25 -7.01 9.02 -4.68
N ILE A 26 -7.29 7.97 -5.46
CA ILE A 26 -6.51 6.73 -5.46
C ILE A 26 -5.46 6.82 -6.58
N GLU A 27 -4.49 7.71 -6.39
CA GLU A 27 -3.33 7.93 -7.27
C GLU A 27 -2.12 8.44 -6.49
N GLY A 28 -0.95 8.40 -7.09
CA GLY A 28 0.30 8.79 -6.45
C GLY A 28 0.96 7.64 -5.67
N PRO A 29 1.89 7.93 -4.75
CA PRO A 29 2.53 6.91 -3.93
C PRO A 29 1.59 6.35 -2.85
N PHE A 30 1.38 5.04 -2.87
CA PHE A 30 0.77 4.25 -1.82
C PHE A 30 1.86 3.38 -1.20
N LEU A 31 2.24 3.68 0.03
CA LEU A 31 3.40 3.07 0.67
C LEU A 31 2.96 1.95 1.61
N ILE A 32 3.60 0.79 1.43
CA ILE A 32 3.33 -0.38 2.26
C ILE A 32 4.07 -0.20 3.58
N LEU A 33 3.34 -0.32 4.68
CA LEU A 33 3.90 -0.27 6.03
C LEU A 33 4.67 -1.55 6.34
N SER A 34 5.72 -1.41 7.14
CA SER A 34 6.46 -2.51 7.72
C SER A 34 5.81 -2.95 9.03
N THR A 35 5.80 -4.24 9.33
CA THR A 35 5.32 -4.72 10.63
C THR A 35 6.43 -4.63 11.67
N PRO A 36 6.30 -3.78 12.70
CA PRO A 36 7.26 -3.69 13.79
C PRO A 36 6.98 -4.74 14.87
N TYR A 37 8.03 -5.14 15.60
CA TYR A 37 7.93 -6.16 16.63
C TYR A 37 8.57 -5.72 17.94
N TYR A 38 8.04 -6.24 19.06
CA TYR A 38 8.69 -6.20 20.36
C TYR A 38 9.78 -7.28 20.46
N GLU A 39 10.59 -7.23 21.53
CA GLU A 39 11.67 -8.20 21.78
C GLU A 39 11.18 -9.65 21.98
N ASP A 40 9.93 -9.83 22.37
CA ASP A 40 9.29 -11.14 22.46
C ASP A 40 8.73 -11.65 21.12
N GLY A 41 8.86 -10.83 20.07
CA GLY A 41 8.38 -11.11 18.72
C GLY A 41 6.91 -10.80 18.50
N SER A 42 6.15 -10.32 19.47
CA SER A 42 4.78 -9.84 19.26
C SER A 42 4.75 -8.55 18.44
N VAL A 43 3.64 -8.30 17.75
CA VAL A 43 3.50 -7.12 16.90
C VAL A 43 3.37 -5.84 17.73
N ASN A 44 4.17 -4.83 17.41
CA ASN A 44 4.13 -3.51 18.03
C ASN A 44 3.16 -2.59 17.26
N TYR A 45 1.87 -2.64 17.61
CA TYR A 45 0.85 -1.83 16.94
C TYR A 45 1.03 -0.32 17.15
N GLU A 46 1.66 0.12 18.23
CA GLU A 46 1.95 1.53 18.46
C GLU A 46 2.94 2.06 17.40
N ASN A 47 4.01 1.32 17.14
CA ASN A 47 4.98 1.68 16.12
C ASN A 47 4.40 1.55 14.70
N LEU A 48 3.49 0.58 14.44
CA LEU A 48 2.76 0.48 13.17
C LEU A 48 1.94 1.76 12.91
N VAL A 49 1.24 2.25 13.90
CA VAL A 49 0.48 3.51 13.82
C VAL A 49 1.42 4.70 13.64
N LYS A 50 2.55 4.77 14.38
CA LYS A 50 3.57 5.82 14.20
C LYS A 50 4.11 5.87 12.78
N GLU A 51 4.35 4.71 12.16
CA GLU A 51 4.83 4.61 10.78
C GLU A 51 3.80 5.17 9.78
N ALA A 52 2.54 4.80 9.94
CA ALA A 52 1.47 5.33 9.11
C ALA A 52 1.30 6.86 9.28
N CYS A 53 1.39 7.35 10.50
CA CYS A 53 1.39 8.78 10.80
C CYS A 53 2.61 9.51 10.22
N PHE A 54 3.79 8.88 10.22
CA PHE A 54 4.99 9.44 9.58
C PHE A 54 4.75 9.69 8.08
N ALA A 55 4.19 8.73 7.35
CA ALA A 55 3.85 8.94 5.94
C ALA A 55 2.82 10.06 5.76
N ALA A 56 1.79 10.09 6.60
CA ALA A 56 0.74 11.11 6.54
C ALA A 56 1.27 12.53 6.77
N GLN A 57 2.30 12.71 7.63
CA GLN A 57 2.97 14.01 7.84
C GLN A 57 3.61 14.58 6.58
N TRP A 58 3.95 13.74 5.61
CA TRP A 58 4.50 14.11 4.31
C TRP A 58 3.42 14.21 3.22
N ASN A 59 2.14 14.18 3.58
CA ASN A 59 1.01 14.17 2.65
C ASN A 59 1.14 13.05 1.60
N THR A 60 1.68 11.89 2.01
CA THR A 60 1.70 10.70 1.16
C THR A 60 0.26 10.34 0.80
N PRO A 61 -0.07 10.15 -0.49
CA PRO A 61 -1.44 9.87 -0.93
C PRO A 61 -2.09 8.66 -0.26
N GLY A 62 -1.33 7.58 -0.04
CA GLY A 62 -1.88 6.41 0.63
C GLY A 62 -0.85 5.58 1.40
N VAL A 63 -1.35 4.79 2.35
CA VAL A 63 -0.61 3.75 3.07
C VAL A 63 -1.38 2.45 3.01
N ILE A 64 -0.67 1.31 3.01
CA ILE A 64 -1.26 -0.04 2.89
C ILE A 64 -0.70 -0.95 3.98
N TRP A 65 -1.59 -1.68 4.68
CA TRP A 65 -1.22 -2.76 5.59
C TRP A 65 -2.40 -3.73 5.83
N PRO A 66 -2.16 -5.04 6.01
CA PRO A 66 -0.92 -5.75 5.71
C PRO A 66 -0.76 -6.03 4.21
N GLN A 67 0.46 -6.34 3.78
CA GLN A 67 0.75 -6.67 2.38
C GLN A 67 1.82 -7.76 2.24
N SER A 68 1.86 -8.45 1.09
CA SER A 68 2.75 -9.59 0.83
C SER A 68 4.22 -9.29 1.11
N ASN A 69 4.69 -8.08 0.75
CA ASN A 69 6.08 -7.67 0.96
C ASN A 69 6.42 -7.40 2.43
N ASP A 70 5.47 -7.53 3.34
CA ASP A 70 5.65 -7.33 4.77
C ASP A 70 5.48 -8.62 5.58
N ALA A 71 5.87 -9.74 5.01
CA ALA A 71 5.80 -11.05 5.65
C ALA A 71 4.43 -11.40 6.24
N ILE A 72 3.36 -11.09 5.48
CA ILE A 72 1.96 -11.31 5.88
C ILE A 72 1.69 -12.76 6.30
N ASP A 73 2.42 -13.73 5.71
CA ASP A 73 2.28 -15.17 6.00
C ASP A 73 2.87 -15.55 7.38
N LEU A 74 3.57 -14.63 8.03
CA LEU A 74 4.11 -14.80 9.40
C LEU A 74 3.23 -14.12 10.46
N LEU A 75 2.12 -13.52 10.05
CA LEU A 75 1.14 -12.91 10.94
C LEU A 75 -0.06 -13.85 11.12
N THR A 76 -0.51 -14.01 12.36
CA THR A 76 -1.77 -14.72 12.61
C THR A 76 -2.97 -13.88 12.16
N VAL A 77 -4.13 -14.52 12.03
CA VAL A 77 -5.40 -13.82 11.74
C VAL A 77 -5.67 -12.73 12.77
N GLU A 78 -5.47 -13.05 14.06
CA GLU A 78 -5.67 -12.12 15.16
C GLU A 78 -4.73 -10.93 15.09
N GLU A 79 -3.45 -11.15 14.78
CA GLU A 79 -2.48 -10.07 14.62
C GLU A 79 -2.83 -9.15 13.45
N ARG A 80 -3.26 -9.72 12.33
CA ARG A 80 -3.72 -8.93 11.17
C ARG A 80 -4.94 -8.09 11.51
N LEU A 81 -5.96 -8.67 12.13
CA LEU A 81 -7.17 -7.96 12.52
C LEU A 81 -6.89 -6.87 13.57
N ALA A 82 -6.01 -7.15 14.55
CA ALA A 82 -5.64 -6.17 15.57
C ALA A 82 -4.87 -4.97 14.97
N GLY A 83 -3.96 -5.20 14.02
CA GLY A 83 -3.26 -4.12 13.34
C GLY A 83 -4.16 -3.29 12.43
N MET A 84 -5.09 -3.93 11.70
CA MET A 84 -6.12 -3.22 10.92
C MET A 84 -6.98 -2.33 11.84
N ALA A 85 -7.43 -2.88 12.97
CA ALA A 85 -8.23 -2.13 13.95
C ALA A 85 -7.46 -0.94 14.55
N ALA A 86 -6.16 -1.11 14.87
CA ALA A 86 -5.32 -0.03 15.39
C ALA A 86 -5.18 1.14 14.38
N LEU A 87 -4.99 0.82 13.10
CA LEU A 87 -4.92 1.83 12.04
C LEU A 87 -6.26 2.53 11.84
N VAL A 88 -7.36 1.80 11.83
CA VAL A 88 -8.72 2.38 11.70
C VAL A 88 -9.03 3.29 12.88
N GLU A 89 -8.70 2.89 14.11
CA GLU A 89 -8.91 3.72 15.31
C GLU A 89 -8.11 5.02 15.25
N GLU A 90 -6.86 4.98 14.76
CA GLU A 90 -6.05 6.20 14.54
C GLU A 90 -6.70 7.12 13.50
N TRP A 91 -7.19 6.59 12.36
CA TRP A 91 -7.85 7.41 11.33
C TRP A 91 -9.19 7.98 11.80
N LYS A 92 -9.90 7.27 12.68
CA LYS A 92 -11.12 7.75 13.33
C LYS A 92 -10.85 8.92 14.27
N ASN A 93 -9.84 8.77 15.14
CA ASN A 93 -9.52 9.75 16.17
C ASN A 93 -8.78 10.96 15.60
N ASN A 94 -7.95 10.75 14.58
CA ASN A 94 -7.12 11.76 13.94
C ASN A 94 -7.25 11.67 12.42
N PRO A 95 -8.35 12.14 11.81
CA PRO A 95 -8.59 12.04 10.37
C PRO A 95 -7.45 12.64 9.54
N LYS A 96 -7.06 11.93 8.49
CA LYS A 96 -5.93 12.30 7.61
C LYS A 96 -6.38 12.38 6.14
N SER A 97 -5.69 13.20 5.36
CA SER A 97 -5.88 13.23 3.91
C SER A 97 -5.28 12.00 3.20
N THR A 98 -4.34 11.30 3.86
CA THR A 98 -3.75 10.05 3.38
C THR A 98 -4.80 8.94 3.39
N VAL A 99 -4.98 8.27 2.27
CA VAL A 99 -5.90 7.13 2.13
C VAL A 99 -5.33 5.93 2.89
N LEU A 100 -6.09 5.42 3.86
CA LEU A 100 -5.78 4.14 4.48
C LEU A 100 -6.22 3.02 3.54
N THR A 101 -5.39 2.00 3.37
CA THR A 101 -5.72 0.81 2.59
C THR A 101 -5.49 -0.43 3.44
N LEU A 102 -6.53 -1.24 3.60
CA LEU A 102 -6.47 -2.49 4.35
C LEU A 102 -6.30 -3.67 3.42
N GLY A 103 -5.26 -4.48 3.67
CA GLY A 103 -4.98 -5.69 2.90
C GLY A 103 -5.87 -6.85 3.34
N VAL A 104 -6.76 -7.28 2.44
CA VAL A 104 -7.67 -8.42 2.68
C VAL A 104 -7.20 -9.70 1.98
N ASN A 105 -5.90 -9.82 1.76
CA ASN A 105 -5.31 -11.01 1.13
C ASN A 105 -5.64 -12.27 1.93
N GLY A 106 -6.08 -13.32 1.25
CA GLY A 106 -6.23 -14.66 1.81
C GLY A 106 -5.47 -15.67 0.96
N ASP A 107 -5.22 -16.84 1.52
CA ASP A 107 -4.64 -17.96 0.77
C ASP A 107 -5.65 -18.64 -0.12
N ASP A 108 -6.90 -18.55 0.30
CA ASP A 108 -8.05 -19.01 -0.43
C ASP A 108 -9.19 -17.98 -0.35
N THR A 109 -10.31 -18.31 -1.01
CA THR A 109 -11.48 -17.44 -1.07
C THR A 109 -12.11 -17.22 0.31
N GLU A 110 -12.18 -18.23 1.16
CA GLU A 110 -12.83 -18.13 2.48
C GLU A 110 -12.06 -17.22 3.42
N GLU A 111 -10.74 -17.35 3.47
CA GLU A 111 -9.90 -16.47 4.28
C GLU A 111 -9.97 -15.02 3.78
N MET A 112 -9.89 -14.80 2.48
CA MET A 112 -10.03 -13.46 1.89
C MET A 112 -11.38 -12.84 2.23
N LEU A 113 -12.48 -13.58 2.10
CA LEU A 113 -13.82 -13.10 2.42
C LEU A 113 -13.99 -12.81 3.91
N MET A 114 -13.33 -13.58 4.79
CA MET A 114 -13.31 -13.31 6.22
C MET A 114 -12.68 -11.95 6.51
N PHE A 115 -11.47 -11.66 5.96
CA PHE A 115 -10.84 -10.37 6.13
C PHE A 115 -11.64 -9.22 5.51
N ALA A 116 -12.25 -9.45 4.34
CA ALA A 116 -13.07 -8.44 3.69
C ALA A 116 -14.32 -8.08 4.52
N ARG A 117 -15.03 -9.08 5.09
CA ARG A 117 -16.18 -8.85 5.98
C ARG A 117 -15.79 -8.10 7.24
N GLU A 118 -14.64 -8.44 7.85
CA GLU A 118 -14.14 -7.74 9.03
C GLU A 118 -13.74 -6.30 8.72
N ALA A 119 -13.11 -6.04 7.57
CA ALA A 119 -12.82 -4.69 7.13
C ALA A 119 -14.10 -3.87 6.92
N GLU A 120 -15.11 -4.44 6.24
CA GLU A 120 -16.40 -3.76 6.06
C GLU A 120 -17.11 -3.49 7.40
N ARG A 121 -17.05 -4.44 8.35
CA ARG A 121 -17.56 -4.23 9.71
C ARG A 121 -16.85 -3.08 10.41
N MET A 122 -15.50 -3.05 10.35
CA MET A 122 -14.71 -1.94 10.91
C MET A 122 -15.12 -0.59 10.33
N ALA A 123 -15.40 -0.52 9.04
CA ALA A 123 -15.86 0.72 8.40
C ALA A 123 -17.25 1.13 8.90
N ASP A 124 -18.19 0.19 8.93
CA ASP A 124 -19.57 0.45 9.38
C ASP A 124 -19.58 0.93 10.87
N GLU A 125 -18.72 0.38 11.72
CA GLU A 125 -18.64 0.73 13.15
C GLU A 125 -17.86 2.02 13.43
N SER A 126 -16.80 2.28 12.66
CA SER A 126 -15.93 3.45 12.87
C SER A 126 -16.39 4.69 12.13
N GLY A 127 -17.03 4.52 10.98
CA GLY A 127 -17.30 5.60 10.01
C GLY A 127 -16.06 6.07 9.24
N VAL A 128 -14.94 5.36 9.35
CA VAL A 128 -13.70 5.68 8.64
C VAL A 128 -13.81 5.25 7.18
N ASP A 129 -13.50 6.16 6.29
CA ASP A 129 -13.44 5.88 4.86
C ASP A 129 -12.02 5.43 4.48
N PHE A 130 -11.88 4.15 4.15
CA PHE A 130 -10.65 3.52 3.69
C PHE A 130 -10.95 2.65 2.45
N ILE A 131 -9.92 2.15 1.79
CA ILE A 131 -10.03 1.24 0.65
C ILE A 131 -9.40 -0.11 0.98
N LEU A 132 -9.56 -1.09 0.09
CA LEU A 132 -9.03 -2.43 0.24
C LEU A 132 -7.90 -2.69 -0.77
N ALA A 133 -7.07 -3.69 -0.48
CA ALA A 133 -6.12 -4.25 -1.42
C ALA A 133 -6.15 -5.79 -1.34
N ALA A 134 -6.08 -6.45 -2.47
CA ALA A 134 -6.03 -7.91 -2.56
C ALA A 134 -5.06 -8.36 -3.65
N ARG A 135 -4.35 -9.47 -3.41
CA ARG A 135 -3.57 -10.20 -4.40
C ARG A 135 -4.30 -11.48 -4.80
N PRO A 136 -3.91 -12.14 -5.92
CA PRO A 136 -4.41 -13.47 -6.22
C PRO A 136 -4.15 -14.45 -5.08
N PRO A 137 -4.97 -15.49 -4.91
CA PRO A 137 -4.74 -16.52 -3.91
C PRO A 137 -3.45 -17.29 -4.22
N TYR A 138 -2.78 -17.80 -3.19
CA TYR A 138 -1.55 -18.58 -3.41
C TYR A 138 -1.82 -19.90 -4.16
N TYR A 139 -3.01 -20.44 -4.02
CA TYR A 139 -3.38 -21.75 -4.53
C TYR A 139 -4.32 -21.70 -5.73
N GLY A 140 -4.56 -20.52 -6.29
CA GLY A 140 -5.24 -20.38 -7.57
C GLY A 140 -4.38 -21.00 -8.66
N LYS A 141 -4.93 -21.95 -9.40
CA LYS A 141 -4.17 -22.70 -10.41
C LYS A 141 -4.46 -22.25 -11.82
N THR A 142 -5.56 -21.55 -12.02
CA THR A 142 -6.00 -21.10 -13.32
C THR A 142 -6.52 -19.66 -13.27
N GLU A 143 -6.59 -19.00 -14.42
CA GLU A 143 -7.22 -17.68 -14.51
C GLU A 143 -8.70 -17.71 -14.10
N GLN A 144 -9.38 -18.84 -14.30
CA GLN A 144 -10.77 -19.01 -13.88
C GLN A 144 -10.89 -19.01 -12.35
N ASP A 145 -9.98 -19.66 -11.63
CA ASP A 145 -9.95 -19.64 -10.16
C ASP A 145 -9.72 -18.23 -9.62
N ILE A 146 -8.82 -17.46 -10.26
CA ILE A 146 -8.56 -16.07 -9.93
C ILE A 146 -9.80 -15.20 -10.18
N LYS A 147 -10.48 -15.43 -11.29
CA LYS A 147 -11.74 -14.75 -11.62
C LYS A 147 -12.79 -15.00 -10.54
N GLU A 148 -13.03 -16.26 -10.18
CA GLU A 148 -14.00 -16.63 -9.15
C GLU A 148 -13.66 -16.03 -7.78
N TYR A 149 -12.38 -15.99 -7.43
CA TYR A 149 -11.88 -15.35 -6.21
C TYR A 149 -12.24 -13.85 -6.16
N TYR A 150 -11.99 -13.10 -7.25
CA TYR A 150 -12.33 -11.68 -7.28
C TYR A 150 -13.82 -11.42 -7.45
N GLU A 151 -14.55 -12.28 -8.16
CA GLU A 151 -16.01 -12.21 -8.22
C GLU A 151 -16.63 -12.41 -6.82
N ALA A 152 -16.11 -13.35 -6.04
CA ALA A 152 -16.53 -13.54 -4.65
C ALA A 152 -16.24 -12.30 -3.80
N LEU A 153 -15.05 -11.71 -3.90
CA LEU A 153 -14.71 -10.48 -3.18
C LEU A 153 -15.67 -9.32 -3.51
N ALA A 154 -16.06 -9.17 -4.78
CA ALA A 154 -17.00 -8.14 -5.21
C ALA A 154 -18.41 -8.30 -4.62
N THR A 155 -18.77 -9.48 -4.08
CA THR A 155 -20.06 -9.67 -3.38
C THR A 155 -20.05 -9.09 -1.96
N VAL A 156 -18.88 -8.85 -1.39
CA VAL A 156 -18.69 -8.38 0.00
C VAL A 156 -18.18 -6.95 0.02
N ALA A 157 -17.20 -6.62 -0.81
CA ALA A 157 -16.58 -5.30 -0.83
C ALA A 157 -17.56 -4.22 -1.28
N LYS A 158 -17.70 -3.17 -0.47
CA LYS A 158 -18.54 -1.99 -0.73
C LYS A 158 -17.71 -0.77 -1.15
N ARG A 159 -16.43 -0.94 -1.38
CA ARG A 159 -15.43 0.11 -1.59
C ARG A 159 -14.36 -0.29 -2.59
N PRO A 160 -13.54 0.66 -3.09
CA PRO A 160 -12.46 0.37 -4.02
C PRO A 160 -11.50 -0.69 -3.50
N VAL A 161 -11.10 -1.61 -4.37
CA VAL A 161 -10.09 -2.64 -4.13
C VAL A 161 -8.95 -2.46 -5.14
N ILE A 162 -7.72 -2.30 -4.64
CA ILE A 162 -6.52 -2.37 -5.47
C ILE A 162 -6.18 -3.84 -5.69
N ILE A 163 -6.24 -4.30 -6.94
CA ILE A 163 -5.78 -5.64 -7.31
C ILE A 163 -4.27 -5.60 -7.55
N GLN A 164 -3.52 -6.44 -6.83
CA GLN A 164 -2.11 -6.68 -7.08
C GLN A 164 -1.95 -7.87 -8.02
N THR A 165 -1.17 -7.72 -9.09
CA THR A 165 -0.96 -8.78 -10.09
C THR A 165 0.21 -9.72 -9.73
N TYR A 166 0.53 -9.83 -8.45
CA TYR A 166 1.57 -10.71 -7.96
C TYR A 166 1.38 -12.15 -8.42
N VAL A 167 2.47 -12.81 -8.75
CA VAL A 167 2.49 -14.22 -9.19
C VAL A 167 3.29 -15.07 -8.24
N ASN A 168 2.93 -16.35 -8.17
CA ASN A 168 3.78 -17.42 -7.65
C ASN A 168 3.75 -18.60 -8.63
N GLU A 169 4.48 -19.69 -8.34
CA GLU A 169 4.56 -20.87 -9.22
C GLU A 169 3.21 -21.55 -9.43
N ASP A 170 2.32 -21.45 -8.44
CA ASP A 170 1.02 -22.12 -8.41
C ASP A 170 -0.14 -21.23 -8.87
N CYS A 171 0.10 -19.94 -9.07
CA CYS A 171 -0.94 -18.98 -9.43
C CYS A 171 -0.41 -17.96 -10.46
N PRO A 172 -0.91 -17.96 -11.69
CA PRO A 172 -0.50 -17.00 -12.70
C PRO A 172 -0.97 -15.59 -12.33
N ALA A 173 -0.35 -14.57 -12.95
CA ALA A 173 -0.90 -13.23 -12.91
C ALA A 173 -2.27 -13.18 -13.59
N PRO A 174 -3.26 -12.48 -13.03
CA PRO A 174 -4.48 -12.19 -13.77
C PRO A 174 -4.15 -11.48 -15.08
N SER A 175 -4.76 -11.90 -16.19
CA SER A 175 -4.54 -11.23 -17.47
C SER A 175 -5.11 -9.80 -17.47
N ALA A 176 -4.59 -8.92 -18.33
CA ALA A 176 -5.17 -7.59 -18.52
C ALA A 176 -6.65 -7.67 -18.93
N ALA A 177 -7.02 -8.68 -19.76
CA ALA A 177 -8.40 -8.90 -20.17
C ALA A 177 -9.32 -9.23 -18.97
N LEU A 178 -8.87 -10.07 -18.03
CA LEU A 178 -9.63 -10.38 -16.82
C LEU A 178 -9.77 -9.12 -15.93
N LEU A 179 -8.69 -8.36 -15.75
CA LEU A 179 -8.73 -7.14 -14.94
C LEU A 179 -9.68 -6.07 -15.49
N ILE A 180 -9.70 -5.93 -16.82
CA ILE A 180 -10.64 -5.05 -17.52
C ILE A 180 -12.09 -5.55 -17.39
N ASP A 181 -12.34 -6.86 -17.56
CA ASP A 181 -13.67 -7.45 -17.37
C ASP A 181 -14.20 -7.22 -15.94
N LEU A 182 -13.38 -7.45 -14.93
CA LEU A 182 -13.73 -7.18 -13.53
C LEU A 182 -14.06 -5.69 -13.28
N ALA A 183 -13.25 -4.78 -13.82
CA ALA A 183 -13.46 -3.34 -13.67
C ALA A 183 -14.75 -2.88 -14.39
N GLN A 184 -15.10 -3.48 -15.51
CA GLN A 184 -16.34 -3.16 -16.24
C GLN A 184 -17.59 -3.67 -15.52
N ARG A 185 -17.52 -4.88 -14.94
CA ARG A 185 -18.66 -5.50 -14.25
C ARG A 185 -18.87 -5.00 -12.82
N TYR A 186 -17.81 -4.58 -12.15
CA TYR A 186 -17.83 -4.12 -10.76
C TYR A 186 -17.14 -2.75 -10.62
N PRO A 187 -17.64 -1.69 -11.27
CA PRO A 187 -16.94 -0.40 -11.41
C PRO A 187 -16.73 0.34 -10.09
N ASP A 188 -17.53 0.05 -9.06
CA ASP A 188 -17.36 0.66 -7.72
C ASP A 188 -16.32 -0.07 -6.86
N VAL A 189 -15.96 -1.30 -7.24
CA VAL A 189 -15.03 -2.16 -6.52
C VAL A 189 -13.69 -2.23 -7.23
N TYR A 190 -13.65 -2.42 -8.54
CA TYR A 190 -12.43 -2.62 -9.31
C TYR A 190 -12.12 -1.48 -10.27
N GLY A 191 -10.89 -1.47 -10.76
CA GLY A 191 -10.35 -0.46 -11.67
C GLY A 191 -9.02 0.13 -11.19
N TRP A 192 -8.50 -0.33 -10.07
CA TRP A 192 -7.20 0.07 -9.52
C TRP A 192 -6.28 -1.14 -9.47
N ILE A 193 -5.15 -1.08 -10.15
CA ILE A 193 -4.26 -2.22 -10.38
C ILE A 193 -2.85 -1.85 -9.92
N LYS A 194 -2.22 -2.70 -9.10
CA LYS A 194 -0.78 -2.69 -8.86
C LYS A 194 -0.15 -3.74 -9.78
N GLU A 195 0.49 -3.30 -10.86
CA GLU A 195 1.14 -4.22 -11.79
C GLU A 195 2.49 -4.71 -11.24
N GLU A 196 2.53 -5.97 -10.86
CA GLU A 196 3.68 -6.63 -10.23
C GLU A 196 3.92 -8.05 -10.75
N SER A 197 3.39 -8.40 -11.91
CA SER A 197 3.49 -9.78 -12.44
C SER A 197 4.92 -10.15 -12.86
N ASN A 198 5.48 -9.43 -13.81
CA ASN A 198 6.81 -9.68 -14.33
C ASN A 198 7.54 -8.35 -14.57
N LYS A 199 8.73 -8.24 -14.01
CA LYS A 199 9.52 -7.02 -14.08
C LYS A 199 9.91 -6.62 -15.50
N LEU A 200 10.14 -7.59 -16.39
CA LEU A 200 10.52 -7.36 -17.78
C LEU A 200 9.32 -7.00 -18.66
N GLU A 201 8.14 -7.48 -18.32
CA GLU A 201 6.89 -7.30 -19.08
C GLU A 201 6.00 -6.19 -18.50
N ALA A 202 6.38 -5.62 -17.35
CA ALA A 202 5.54 -4.68 -16.61
C ALA A 202 5.06 -3.51 -17.46
N ASN A 203 5.87 -2.98 -18.35
CA ASN A 203 5.50 -1.84 -19.19
C ASN A 203 4.41 -2.22 -20.21
N ASP A 204 4.55 -3.36 -20.88
CA ASP A 204 3.59 -3.84 -21.87
C ASP A 204 2.27 -4.20 -21.20
N ARG A 205 2.33 -4.81 -20.01
CA ARG A 205 1.15 -5.14 -19.22
C ARG A 205 0.40 -3.91 -18.73
N GLN A 206 1.11 -2.92 -18.18
CA GLN A 206 0.52 -1.64 -17.77
C GLN A 206 -0.17 -0.93 -18.94
N GLN A 207 0.41 -0.98 -20.12
CA GLN A 207 -0.19 -0.43 -21.32
C GLN A 207 -1.48 -1.17 -21.69
N ALA A 208 -1.46 -2.51 -21.70
CA ALA A 208 -2.63 -3.33 -21.99
C ALA A 208 -3.76 -3.13 -20.96
N GLU A 209 -3.43 -2.99 -19.67
CA GLU A 209 -4.40 -2.70 -18.61
C GLU A 209 -5.06 -1.33 -18.81
N LEU A 210 -4.29 -0.31 -19.21
CA LEU A 210 -4.79 1.04 -19.45
C LEU A 210 -5.66 1.16 -20.71
N GLU A 211 -5.64 0.18 -21.62
CA GLU A 211 -6.61 0.08 -22.73
C GLU A 211 -8.05 -0.10 -22.21
N GLY A 212 -8.21 -0.58 -20.98
CA GLY A 212 -9.50 -0.72 -20.30
C GLY A 212 -10.13 0.59 -19.80
N LYS A 213 -9.54 1.75 -20.05
CA LYS A 213 -10.15 3.04 -19.65
C LYS A 213 -11.49 3.25 -20.37
N PRO A 214 -12.49 3.86 -19.69
CA PRO A 214 -12.44 4.45 -18.33
C PRO A 214 -12.69 3.46 -17.19
N ALA A 215 -13.02 2.20 -17.44
CA ALA A 215 -13.29 1.22 -16.38
C ALA A 215 -12.04 0.98 -15.51
N VAL A 216 -10.88 0.77 -16.13
CA VAL A 216 -9.59 0.80 -15.42
C VAL A 216 -9.23 2.26 -15.14
N LYS A 217 -9.22 2.64 -13.88
CA LYS A 217 -9.05 4.02 -13.41
C LYS A 217 -7.59 4.36 -13.19
N THR A 218 -6.85 3.44 -12.56
CA THR A 218 -5.45 3.66 -12.17
C THR A 218 -4.64 2.37 -12.28
N VAL A 219 -3.46 2.47 -12.88
CA VAL A 219 -2.43 1.45 -12.82
C VAL A 219 -1.22 2.01 -12.07
N PHE A 220 -0.76 1.29 -11.06
CA PHE A 220 0.39 1.67 -10.23
C PHE A 220 1.65 0.93 -10.67
N SER A 221 2.76 1.66 -10.67
CA SER A 221 4.09 1.07 -10.78
C SER A 221 4.41 0.24 -9.53
N ALA A 222 4.98 -0.94 -9.72
CA ALA A 222 5.49 -1.76 -8.63
C ALA A 222 7.03 -1.82 -8.64
N TRP A 223 7.62 -2.87 -8.09
CA TRP A 223 9.06 -3.12 -8.07
C TRP A 223 9.88 -1.97 -7.47
N GLY A 224 9.36 -1.38 -6.38
CA GLY A 224 9.99 -0.23 -5.73
C GLY A 224 9.89 1.07 -6.52
N GLY A 225 9.08 1.13 -7.60
CA GLY A 225 8.93 2.34 -8.41
C GLY A 225 10.16 2.68 -9.26
N TRP A 226 11.00 1.68 -9.54
CA TRP A 226 12.24 1.85 -10.29
C TRP A 226 12.07 2.58 -11.62
N GLN A 227 10.95 2.33 -12.33
CA GLN A 227 10.60 2.94 -13.61
C GLN A 227 9.47 3.98 -13.51
N TRP A 228 9.05 4.36 -12.31
CA TRP A 228 7.85 5.16 -12.07
C TRP A 228 7.76 6.42 -12.94
N LEU A 229 8.83 7.22 -13.02
CA LEU A 229 8.85 8.45 -13.83
C LEU A 229 8.67 8.14 -15.33
N TYR A 230 9.33 7.10 -15.83
CA TYR A 230 9.18 6.65 -17.21
C TYR A 230 7.74 6.16 -17.47
N GLN A 231 7.23 5.28 -16.62
CA GLN A 231 5.90 4.72 -16.73
C GLN A 231 4.82 5.81 -16.66
N ARG A 232 4.99 6.80 -15.79
CA ARG A 232 4.09 7.97 -15.73
C ARG A 232 4.07 8.73 -17.06
N ARG A 233 5.24 8.99 -17.66
CA ARG A 233 5.36 9.82 -18.86
C ARG A 233 5.01 9.10 -20.15
N GLN A 234 5.38 7.85 -20.27
CA GLN A 234 5.28 7.11 -21.53
C GLN A 234 4.04 6.21 -21.59
N ILE A 235 3.57 5.73 -20.45
CA ILE A 235 2.46 4.79 -20.36
C ILE A 235 1.22 5.46 -19.76
N GLY A 236 1.40 6.39 -18.83
CA GLY A 236 0.30 7.10 -18.18
C GLY A 236 -0.14 6.45 -16.87
N THR A 237 0.76 5.69 -16.20
CA THR A 237 0.49 5.17 -14.85
C THR A 237 0.26 6.31 -13.87
N ALA A 238 -0.64 6.14 -12.92
CA ALA A 238 -1.06 7.22 -12.04
C ALA A 238 -0.34 7.24 -10.68
N GLY A 239 0.52 6.26 -10.40
CA GLY A 239 1.20 6.22 -9.11
C GLY A 239 2.18 5.06 -8.96
N LEU A 240 2.59 4.85 -7.73
CA LEU A 240 3.49 3.76 -7.35
C LEU A 240 2.97 3.10 -6.07
N ILE A 241 3.12 1.78 -5.97
CA ILE A 241 2.94 1.04 -4.71
C ILE A 241 4.26 0.36 -4.34
N SER A 242 4.80 0.69 -3.18
CA SER A 242 6.14 0.26 -2.76
C SER A 242 6.25 0.13 -1.25
N GLU A 243 7.10 -0.78 -0.79
CA GLU A 243 7.45 -1.02 0.61
C GLU A 243 8.47 0.01 1.17
N LYS A 244 8.62 1.15 0.52
CA LYS A 244 9.66 2.15 0.84
C LYS A 244 9.13 3.30 1.70
N ILE A 245 8.43 2.97 2.80
CA ILE A 245 7.79 3.94 3.68
C ILE A 245 8.75 4.99 4.28
N ALA A 246 9.98 4.59 4.63
CA ALA A 246 11.00 5.52 5.13
C ALA A 246 11.35 6.63 4.13
N TYR A 247 11.02 6.43 2.85
CA TYR A 247 11.25 7.41 1.77
C TYR A 247 10.01 8.24 1.44
N ALA A 248 8.99 8.24 2.29
CA ALA A 248 7.80 9.08 2.14
C ALA A 248 8.14 10.55 1.82
N PRO A 249 9.17 11.18 2.43
CA PRO A 249 9.53 12.56 2.09
C PRO A 249 9.83 12.77 0.61
N ILE A 250 10.67 11.91 0.03
CA ILE A 250 11.13 12.08 -1.36
C ILE A 250 10.06 11.60 -2.36
N THR A 251 9.33 10.53 -2.07
CA THR A 251 8.24 10.06 -2.95
C THR A 251 7.10 11.07 -3.01
N SER A 252 6.79 11.72 -1.91
CA SER A 252 5.80 12.80 -1.85
C SER A 252 6.25 14.04 -2.63
N LEU A 253 7.55 14.40 -2.57
CA LEU A 253 8.10 15.47 -3.39
C LEU A 253 8.01 15.13 -4.88
N VAL A 254 8.45 13.93 -5.29
CA VAL A 254 8.34 13.47 -6.69
C VAL A 254 6.89 13.57 -7.18
N TRP A 255 5.94 13.12 -6.38
CA TRP A 255 4.52 13.20 -6.73
C TRP A 255 4.01 14.64 -6.81
N GLN A 256 4.42 15.49 -5.87
CA GLN A 256 4.06 16.91 -5.89
C GLN A 256 4.56 17.59 -7.19
N GLU A 257 5.79 17.33 -7.60
CA GLU A 257 6.36 17.90 -8.83
C GLU A 257 5.73 17.29 -10.10
N MET A 258 5.41 15.98 -10.07
CA MET A 258 4.67 15.34 -11.18
C MET A 258 3.31 15.98 -11.41
N LYS A 259 2.60 16.33 -10.34
CA LYS A 259 1.27 16.98 -10.45
C LYS A 259 1.34 18.42 -10.96
N LYS A 260 2.37 19.15 -10.55
CA LYS A 260 2.54 20.55 -10.98
C LYS A 260 2.92 20.67 -12.44
N GLY A 261 3.78 19.77 -12.94
CA GLY A 261 4.29 19.82 -14.30
C GLY A 261 5.17 21.03 -14.64
N GLU A 262 5.54 21.83 -13.64
CA GLU A 262 6.18 23.13 -13.86
C GLU A 262 7.72 23.09 -13.79
N ASN A 263 8.28 22.19 -12.96
CA ASN A 263 9.72 22.15 -12.71
C ASN A 263 10.34 20.80 -13.05
N GLU A 264 10.58 20.61 -14.33
CA GLU A 264 11.17 19.38 -14.87
C GLU A 264 12.54 19.04 -14.25
N THR A 265 13.35 20.04 -13.96
CA THR A 265 14.67 19.84 -13.33
C THR A 265 14.50 19.32 -11.92
N CYS A 266 13.64 19.93 -11.10
CA CYS A 266 13.37 19.46 -9.74
C CYS A 266 12.79 18.04 -9.72
N LEU A 267 11.85 17.74 -10.62
CA LEU A 267 11.26 16.40 -10.73
C LEU A 267 12.34 15.36 -11.09
N THR A 268 13.17 15.64 -12.05
CA THR A 268 14.23 14.71 -12.48
C THR A 268 15.27 14.47 -11.38
N GLU A 269 15.69 15.52 -10.68
CA GLU A 269 16.62 15.44 -9.56
C GLU A 269 15.98 14.69 -8.36
N ALA A 270 14.74 14.99 -8.03
CA ALA A 270 14.01 14.30 -6.97
C ALA A 270 13.88 12.80 -7.27
N PHE A 271 13.53 12.44 -8.50
CA PHE A 271 13.42 11.05 -8.90
C PHE A 271 14.79 10.33 -8.93
N ALA A 272 15.84 11.00 -9.37
CA ALA A 272 17.20 10.48 -9.29
C ALA A 272 17.63 10.23 -7.84
N MET A 273 17.32 11.14 -6.92
CA MET A 273 17.56 10.98 -5.50
C MET A 273 16.78 9.77 -4.93
N TYR A 274 15.51 9.64 -5.27
CA TYR A 274 14.71 8.48 -4.89
C TYR A 274 15.34 7.17 -5.39
N ARG A 275 15.78 7.14 -6.65
CA ARG A 275 16.45 5.98 -7.24
C ARG A 275 17.72 5.60 -6.46
N LEU A 276 18.54 6.57 -6.09
CA LEU A 276 19.73 6.32 -5.27
C LEU A 276 19.36 5.70 -3.92
N MET A 277 18.27 6.16 -3.30
CA MET A 277 17.81 5.61 -2.01
C MET A 277 17.37 4.15 -2.12
N ILE A 278 16.66 3.77 -3.18
CA ILE A 278 16.21 2.38 -3.36
C ILE A 278 17.31 1.45 -3.85
N ASP A 279 18.36 1.97 -4.48
CA ASP A 279 19.50 1.18 -4.97
C ASP A 279 20.42 0.71 -3.84
N GLN A 280 20.31 1.28 -2.64
CA GLN A 280 21.10 0.88 -1.47
C GLN A 280 20.73 -0.53 -0.95
N ARG A 281 19.66 -1.12 -1.43
CA ARG A 281 19.22 -2.48 -1.06
C ARG A 281 20.25 -3.59 -1.32
N PHE A 282 21.24 -3.36 -2.20
CA PHE A 282 22.26 -4.36 -2.54
C PHE A 282 23.19 -4.71 -1.39
N VAL A 283 23.19 -3.92 -0.32
CA VAL A 283 24.09 -4.17 0.84
C VAL A 283 23.48 -5.15 1.85
N ILE A 284 22.12 -5.26 1.86
CA ILE A 284 21.43 -6.25 2.70
C ILE A 284 20.51 -7.06 1.78
N HIS A 285 21.02 -8.19 1.31
CA HIS A 285 20.40 -8.99 0.26
C HIS A 285 19.07 -9.60 0.67
N ASP A 286 18.87 -9.95 1.93
CA ASP A 286 17.75 -10.76 2.40
C ASP A 286 16.59 -9.95 2.96
N SER A 287 16.67 -8.64 2.93
CA SER A 287 15.64 -7.81 3.51
C SER A 287 15.28 -6.64 2.61
N LEU A 288 14.13 -6.74 2.00
CA LEU A 288 13.48 -5.61 1.35
C LEU A 288 13.29 -4.43 2.30
N ARG A 289 13.39 -4.68 3.61
CA ARG A 289 13.08 -3.77 4.71
C ARG A 289 14.30 -3.24 5.46
N GLY A 290 15.45 -3.92 5.43
CA GLY A 290 16.59 -3.68 6.32
C GLY A 290 17.00 -2.20 6.47
N TYR A 291 17.22 -1.48 5.38
CA TYR A 291 17.54 -0.06 5.45
C TYR A 291 16.33 0.79 5.82
N GLY A 292 15.14 0.40 5.38
CA GLY A 292 13.90 1.04 5.78
C GLY A 292 13.72 0.99 7.29
N LEU A 293 13.94 -0.17 7.91
CA LEU A 293 13.88 -0.34 9.37
C LEU A 293 14.93 0.53 10.08
N TYR A 294 16.15 0.59 9.56
CA TYR A 294 17.20 1.44 10.12
C TYR A 294 16.81 2.93 10.09
N TYR A 295 16.26 3.39 8.99
CA TYR A 295 15.82 4.79 8.90
C TYR A 295 14.61 5.07 9.80
N LEU A 296 13.65 4.16 9.88
CA LEU A 296 12.50 4.30 10.79
C LEU A 296 12.94 4.35 12.25
N MET A 297 13.88 3.47 12.65
CA MET A 297 14.47 3.52 13.99
C MET A 297 15.23 4.83 14.24
N ARG A 298 16.09 5.24 13.32
CA ARG A 298 16.83 6.50 13.42
C ARG A 298 15.92 7.72 13.56
N LEU A 299 14.75 7.69 12.93
CA LEU A 299 13.74 8.76 13.00
C LEU A 299 12.86 8.69 14.24
N GLY A 300 13.04 7.70 15.10
CA GLY A 300 12.21 7.49 16.29
C GLY A 300 10.80 7.01 15.97
N VAL A 301 10.58 6.49 14.76
CA VAL A 301 9.31 5.86 14.36
C VAL A 301 9.23 4.44 14.92
N PHE A 302 10.33 3.69 14.81
CA PHE A 302 10.50 2.35 15.41
C PHE A 302 11.51 2.38 16.57
N ASP A 303 11.35 1.46 17.51
CA ASP A 303 12.23 1.34 18.66
C ASP A 303 13.43 0.45 18.36
N ASN A 304 13.33 -0.44 17.37
CA ASN A 304 14.33 -1.45 17.00
C ASN A 304 14.24 -1.80 15.50
N MET A 305 15.11 -2.71 15.07
CA MET A 305 15.15 -3.24 13.70
C MET A 305 14.76 -4.73 13.66
N LEU A 306 13.91 -5.16 14.58
CA LEU A 306 13.46 -6.54 14.64
C LEU A 306 12.54 -6.87 13.47
N SER A 307 12.67 -8.09 12.97
CA SER A 307 11.79 -8.63 11.92
C SER A 307 11.57 -10.12 12.16
N ARG A 308 10.39 -10.60 11.84
CA ARG A 308 10.15 -12.04 11.72
C ARG A 308 10.75 -12.54 10.42
N SER A 309 11.47 -13.64 10.48
CA SER A 309 12.03 -14.34 9.33
C SER A 309 11.46 -15.75 9.27
N TYR A 310 11.27 -16.25 8.06
CA TYR A 310 10.79 -17.61 7.82
C TYR A 310 11.76 -18.63 8.39
N THR A 311 11.25 -19.63 9.08
CA THR A 311 12.05 -20.79 9.52
C THR A 311 12.36 -21.76 8.40
N VAL A 312 11.44 -21.81 7.40
CA VAL A 312 11.62 -22.53 6.15
C VAL A 312 11.52 -21.49 5.05
N GLN A 313 12.54 -21.38 4.21
CA GLN A 313 12.48 -20.45 3.08
C GLN A 313 11.42 -20.95 2.09
N PRO A 314 10.41 -20.16 1.77
CA PRO A 314 9.52 -20.49 0.67
C PRO A 314 10.35 -20.62 -0.61
N ASP A 315 9.96 -21.51 -1.51
CA ASP A 315 10.61 -21.63 -2.82
C ASP A 315 10.53 -20.29 -3.54
N TYR A 316 11.64 -19.58 -3.48
CA TYR A 316 11.74 -18.21 -3.99
C TYR A 316 11.81 -18.22 -5.53
N PRO A 317 11.29 -17.20 -6.24
CA PRO A 317 10.90 -15.89 -5.66
C PRO A 317 9.45 -15.79 -5.18
N ASN A 318 8.60 -16.74 -5.46
CA ASN A 318 7.16 -16.60 -5.34
C ASN A 318 6.48 -17.85 -4.74
N GLY A 319 7.24 -18.74 -4.09
CA GLY A 319 6.67 -19.92 -3.44
C GLY A 319 5.73 -19.56 -2.30
N SER A 320 4.67 -20.30 -2.14
CA SER A 320 3.82 -20.28 -0.96
C SER A 320 4.43 -21.11 0.16
N LEU A 321 4.26 -20.68 1.39
CA LEU A 321 4.55 -21.54 2.55
C LEU A 321 3.53 -22.68 2.60
N ALA A 322 4.02 -23.88 2.96
CA ALA A 322 3.09 -24.93 3.36
C ALA A 322 2.26 -24.46 4.56
N GLN A 323 1.00 -24.91 4.63
CA GLN A 323 0.08 -24.45 5.70
C GLN A 323 0.65 -24.69 7.10
N GLU A 324 1.38 -25.78 7.28
CA GLU A 324 2.05 -26.12 8.54
C GLU A 324 3.21 -25.19 8.90
N ASP A 325 3.78 -24.44 7.95
CA ASP A 325 4.91 -23.52 8.16
C ASP A 325 4.47 -22.08 8.31
N LYS A 326 3.19 -21.79 8.12
CA LYS A 326 2.63 -20.48 8.39
C LYS A 326 2.74 -20.12 9.85
N CYS A 327 2.95 -18.85 10.12
CA CYS A 327 3.17 -18.32 11.46
C CYS A 327 4.34 -18.95 12.22
N LYS A 328 5.19 -19.77 11.56
CA LYS A 328 6.48 -20.20 12.12
C LYS A 328 7.56 -19.23 11.73
N TRP A 329 8.12 -18.57 12.70
CA TRP A 329 9.15 -17.57 12.48
C TRP A 329 10.25 -17.62 13.52
N THR A 330 11.39 -17.05 13.15
CA THR A 330 12.44 -16.67 14.08
C THR A 330 12.52 -15.15 14.12
N LEU A 331 12.77 -14.59 15.30
CA LEU A 331 13.02 -13.17 15.42
C LEU A 331 14.46 -12.87 15.05
N THR A 332 14.67 -11.93 14.13
CA THR A 332 16.00 -11.51 13.69
C THR A 332 16.12 -10.00 13.83
N GLU A 333 17.29 -9.54 14.23
CA GLU A 333 17.64 -8.13 14.24
C GLU A 333 18.62 -7.84 13.10
N PHE A 334 18.40 -6.74 12.38
CA PHE A 334 19.32 -6.33 11.34
C PHE A 334 20.54 -5.65 11.95
N GLU A 335 21.71 -6.20 11.66
CA GLU A 335 22.98 -5.61 12.08
C GLU A 335 23.62 -4.81 10.95
N LEU A 336 24.02 -3.59 11.26
CA LEU A 336 24.76 -2.70 10.39
C LEU A 336 26.07 -2.30 11.05
N SER A 337 27.18 -2.39 10.32
CA SER A 337 28.44 -1.84 10.77
C SER A 337 28.38 -0.31 10.88
N ASP A 338 29.25 0.29 11.67
CA ASP A 338 29.32 1.75 11.81
C ASP A 338 29.59 2.46 10.47
N MET A 339 30.36 1.83 9.60
CA MET A 339 30.61 2.35 8.25
C MET A 339 29.32 2.37 7.41
N GLN A 340 28.53 1.30 7.42
CA GLN A 340 27.23 1.24 6.74
C GLN A 340 26.25 2.27 7.32
N LYS A 341 26.17 2.38 8.65
CA LYS A 341 25.35 3.43 9.29
C LYS A 341 25.76 4.83 8.89
N ALA A 342 27.06 5.11 8.84
CA ALA A 342 27.56 6.42 8.45
C ALA A 342 27.21 6.77 7.00
N GLU A 343 27.32 5.81 6.09
CA GLU A 343 26.94 5.99 4.69
C GLU A 343 25.44 6.19 4.51
N LEU A 344 24.62 5.35 5.14
CA LEU A 344 23.17 5.47 5.11
C LEU A 344 22.70 6.80 5.69
N ASN A 345 23.29 7.23 6.81
CA ASN A 345 22.99 8.52 7.41
C ASN A 345 23.28 9.67 6.45
N LYS A 346 24.43 9.65 5.81
CA LYS A 346 24.81 10.67 4.82
C LYS A 346 23.81 10.72 3.68
N CYS A 347 23.45 9.58 3.10
CA CYS A 347 22.48 9.52 2.00
C CYS A 347 21.12 10.06 2.42
N TYR A 348 20.63 9.67 3.58
CA TYR A 348 19.33 10.15 4.09
C TYR A 348 19.36 11.64 4.39
N ASP A 349 20.43 12.14 5.00
CA ASP A 349 20.58 13.58 5.30
C ASP A 349 20.66 14.42 4.03
N ASP A 350 21.35 13.95 3.00
CA ASP A 350 21.42 14.64 1.71
C ASP A 350 20.06 14.63 1.00
N MET A 351 19.33 13.52 1.04
CA MET A 351 17.94 13.45 0.57
C MET A 351 17.06 14.46 1.33
N MET A 352 17.15 14.51 2.65
CA MET A 352 16.33 15.42 3.47
C MET A 352 16.68 16.89 3.25
N LYS A 353 17.96 17.22 3.03
CA LYS A 353 18.36 18.59 2.63
C LYS A 353 17.70 18.99 1.31
N PHE A 354 17.67 18.07 0.34
CA PHE A 354 17.02 18.30 -0.94
C PHE A 354 15.50 18.47 -0.77
N VAL A 355 14.84 17.55 -0.06
CA VAL A 355 13.39 17.61 0.22
C VAL A 355 13.02 18.90 0.92
N ASN A 356 13.72 19.27 1.99
CA ASN A 356 13.41 20.49 2.77
C ASN A 356 13.56 21.78 1.97
N ARG A 357 14.37 21.77 0.90
CA ARG A 357 14.53 22.92 0.00
C ARG A 357 13.36 23.05 -0.99
N HIS A 358 12.78 21.94 -1.43
CA HIS A 358 11.85 21.91 -2.56
C HIS A 358 10.42 21.54 -2.17
N TYR A 359 10.23 20.74 -1.12
CA TYR A 359 8.90 20.30 -0.70
C TYR A 359 8.12 21.43 -0.04
N LYS A 360 6.92 21.70 -0.54
CA LYS A 360 5.98 22.67 0.05
C LYS A 360 4.87 21.89 0.78
N ARG A 361 4.81 22.05 2.07
CA ARG A 361 3.74 21.51 2.93
C ARG A 361 2.42 22.22 2.71
#